data_12f41b1023a022f89180b061b1c1eafd
#
_entry.id   12f41b1023a022f89180b061b1c1eafd
#
_cell.length_a   1.000
_cell.length_b   1.000
_cell.length_c   1.000
_cell.angle_alpha   90.00
_cell.angle_beta   90.00
_cell.angle_gamma   90.00
#
_symmetry.space_group_name_H-M   'P 1'
#
loop_
_entity.id
_entity.type
_entity.pdbx_description
1 polymer ?
#
loop_
_entity_poly.entity_id
_entity_poly.type
_entity_poly.pdbx_seq_one_letter_code
_entity_poly.pdbx_strand_id
1 'polypeptide(L)'
;MSTSTTPQNAVVLLSGGLDSVTCLYWAKANYANVTAVSFNYGQRHNSELNAAKKIAATAQVNHRIIGIDLAQLGGSALTDVSLVVPDAKQTDFSDNQHNDSIPITYVPARNTIFLSYALALAEVTQSNAIVIGVNAVDYSGYPDCRPEYIAAFEKMANLATKAGVMGNHLHIATPLLHLSKAEIIKLGVSLGVDYALTVSCYRADSEGRACGHCDSCFLRQQGFLQAEIDLSLIHI
;
A
#
# COMPACT_ATOMS: atom_id res chain seq x y z
N MET A 1 -12.79 -6.53 -36.65
CA MET A 1 -11.69 -7.35 -36.08
C MET A 1 -11.90 -7.31 -34.56
N SER A 2 -12.38 -8.40 -33.99
CA SER A 2 -12.57 -8.52 -32.55
C SER A 2 -11.20 -8.62 -31.89
N THR A 3 -10.77 -7.58 -31.17
CA THR A 3 -9.59 -7.65 -30.33
C THR A 3 -9.93 -8.59 -29.17
N SER A 4 -9.51 -9.83 -29.27
CA SER A 4 -9.47 -10.77 -28.14
C SER A 4 -8.54 -10.13 -27.08
N THR A 5 -9.12 -9.40 -26.13
CA THR A 5 -8.38 -8.94 -24.97
C THR A 5 -8.05 -10.16 -24.13
N THR A 6 -6.80 -10.58 -24.18
CA THR A 6 -6.30 -11.61 -23.25
C THR A 6 -6.63 -11.16 -21.82
N PRO A 7 -7.17 -12.06 -20.96
CA PRO A 7 -7.45 -11.70 -19.58
C PRO A 7 -6.19 -11.14 -18.93
N GLN A 8 -6.27 -9.92 -18.41
CA GLN A 8 -5.11 -9.29 -17.77
C GLN A 8 -5.01 -9.76 -16.32
N ASN A 9 -3.81 -10.16 -15.90
CA ASN A 9 -3.50 -10.56 -14.54
C ASN A 9 -2.77 -9.42 -13.83
N ALA A 10 -2.97 -9.29 -12.52
CA ALA A 10 -2.29 -8.31 -11.70
C ALA A 10 -1.68 -8.90 -10.43
N VAL A 11 -0.54 -8.35 -10.02
CA VAL A 11 0.03 -8.50 -8.68
C VAL A 11 -0.32 -7.27 -7.87
N VAL A 12 -0.84 -7.43 -6.65
CA VAL A 12 -1.20 -6.32 -5.75
C VAL A 12 -0.31 -6.36 -4.52
N LEU A 13 0.34 -5.24 -4.20
CA LEU A 13 1.04 -5.04 -2.94
C LEU A 13 0.02 -4.86 -1.81
N LEU A 14 -0.11 -5.84 -0.93
CA LEU A 14 -1.11 -5.87 0.15
C LEU A 14 -0.43 -5.80 1.52
N SER A 15 -0.51 -4.65 2.19
CA SER A 15 0.00 -4.50 3.57
C SER A 15 -1.03 -4.90 4.63
N GLY A 16 -2.31 -4.81 4.34
CA GLY A 16 -3.42 -4.95 5.29
C GLY A 16 -3.95 -3.60 5.81
N GLY A 17 -3.30 -2.50 5.41
CA GLY A 17 -3.77 -1.14 5.68
C GLY A 17 -4.82 -0.68 4.66
N LEU A 18 -5.53 0.40 5.00
CA LEU A 18 -6.64 1.00 4.26
C LEU A 18 -6.38 1.13 2.75
N ASP A 19 -5.28 1.76 2.37
CA ASP A 19 -4.96 2.07 0.98
C ASP A 19 -4.70 0.79 0.16
N SER A 20 -3.90 -0.14 0.70
CA SER A 20 -3.56 -1.38 0.02
C SER A 20 -4.77 -2.30 -0.19
N VAL A 21 -5.71 -2.27 0.75
CA VAL A 21 -6.95 -3.05 0.64
C VAL A 21 -7.89 -2.44 -0.40
N THR A 22 -7.99 -1.13 -0.46
CA THR A 22 -8.72 -0.42 -1.52
C THR A 22 -8.14 -0.78 -2.89
N CYS A 23 -6.80 -0.80 -3.03
CA CYS A 23 -6.12 -1.26 -4.25
C CYS A 23 -6.43 -2.71 -4.61
N LEU A 24 -6.54 -3.61 -3.62
CA LEU A 24 -6.90 -5.01 -3.87
C LEU A 24 -8.30 -5.12 -4.48
N TYR A 25 -9.29 -4.45 -3.91
CA TYR A 25 -10.65 -4.49 -4.41
C TYR A 25 -10.78 -3.77 -5.76
N TRP A 26 -10.05 -2.67 -5.94
CA TRP A 26 -9.95 -2.02 -7.25
C TRP A 26 -9.35 -2.98 -8.30
N ALA A 27 -8.29 -3.68 -7.97
CA ALA A 27 -7.68 -4.65 -8.87
C ALA A 27 -8.64 -5.80 -9.23
N LYS A 28 -9.40 -6.32 -8.27
CA LYS A 28 -10.43 -7.34 -8.52
C LYS A 28 -11.53 -6.87 -9.49
N ALA A 29 -11.84 -5.59 -9.50
CA ALA A 29 -12.82 -5.02 -10.42
C ALA A 29 -12.26 -4.80 -11.84
N ASN A 30 -10.94 -4.74 -12.00
CA ASN A 30 -10.30 -4.36 -13.26
C ASN A 30 -9.49 -5.48 -13.94
N TYR A 31 -9.13 -6.54 -13.22
CA TYR A 31 -8.29 -7.64 -13.72
C TYR A 31 -8.98 -8.99 -13.54
N ALA A 32 -8.72 -9.91 -14.46
CA ALA A 32 -9.33 -11.24 -14.43
C ALA A 32 -8.78 -12.12 -13.30
N ASN A 33 -7.47 -12.05 -13.05
CA ASN A 33 -6.82 -12.77 -11.97
C ASN A 33 -5.93 -11.84 -11.16
N VAL A 34 -6.07 -11.90 -9.85
CA VAL A 34 -5.31 -11.08 -8.91
C VAL A 34 -4.51 -11.98 -7.97
N THR A 35 -3.22 -11.71 -7.85
CA THR A 35 -2.35 -12.30 -6.83
C THR A 35 -1.90 -11.21 -5.87
N ALA A 36 -2.24 -11.33 -4.60
CA ALA A 36 -1.77 -10.43 -3.56
C ALA A 36 -0.38 -10.86 -3.06
N VAL A 37 0.49 -9.89 -2.79
CA VAL A 37 1.78 -10.12 -2.15
C VAL A 37 1.93 -9.22 -0.94
N SER A 38 2.30 -9.81 0.20
CA SER A 38 2.62 -9.13 1.46
C SER A 38 4.05 -9.42 1.85
N PHE A 39 4.64 -8.50 2.62
CA PHE A 39 6.01 -8.61 3.10
C PHE A 39 6.06 -8.68 4.62
N ASN A 40 6.79 -9.67 5.13
CA ASN A 40 7.27 -9.67 6.50
C ASN A 40 8.71 -9.14 6.47
N TYR A 41 8.89 -7.86 6.85
CA TYR A 41 10.15 -7.15 6.65
C TYR A 41 10.83 -6.68 7.94
N GLY A 42 10.43 -7.27 9.09
CA GLY A 42 10.93 -6.87 10.40
C GLY A 42 10.19 -5.66 10.97
N GLN A 43 8.95 -5.41 10.55
CA GLN A 43 8.08 -4.39 11.13
C GLN A 43 7.77 -4.70 12.60
N ARG A 44 7.54 -3.64 13.39
CA ARG A 44 7.36 -3.71 14.86
C ARG A 44 6.27 -4.68 15.33
N HIS A 45 5.23 -4.87 14.54
CA HIS A 45 4.12 -5.77 14.87
C HIS A 45 3.55 -6.44 13.62
N ASN A 46 2.99 -7.63 13.83
CA ASN A 46 2.44 -8.45 12.74
C ASN A 46 0.95 -8.19 12.49
N SER A 47 0.35 -7.19 13.14
CA SER A 47 -1.10 -6.93 13.07
C SER A 47 -1.55 -6.62 11.63
N GLU A 48 -0.79 -5.79 10.89
CA GLU A 48 -1.06 -5.51 9.48
C GLU A 48 -0.97 -6.79 8.63
N LEU A 49 0.05 -7.62 8.84
CA LEU A 49 0.22 -8.85 8.07
C LEU A 49 -0.90 -9.86 8.38
N ASN A 50 -1.38 -9.91 9.62
CA ASN A 50 -2.52 -10.73 10.00
C ASN A 50 -3.82 -10.22 9.38
N ALA A 51 -4.01 -8.90 9.32
CA ALA A 51 -5.10 -8.27 8.58
C ALA A 51 -5.04 -8.63 7.09
N ALA A 52 -3.87 -8.50 6.45
CA ALA A 52 -3.67 -8.85 5.05
C ALA A 52 -4.06 -10.32 4.74
N LYS A 53 -3.69 -11.26 5.62
CA LYS A 53 -4.09 -12.68 5.49
C LYS A 53 -5.61 -12.85 5.51
N LYS A 54 -6.29 -12.24 6.49
CA LYS A 54 -7.77 -12.31 6.61
C LYS A 54 -8.44 -11.69 5.40
N ILE A 55 -7.98 -10.52 4.97
CA ILE A 55 -8.53 -9.78 3.82
C ILE A 55 -8.35 -10.58 2.53
N ALA A 56 -7.16 -11.13 2.28
CA ALA A 56 -6.92 -11.94 1.07
C ALA A 56 -7.81 -13.18 1.03
N ALA A 57 -8.04 -13.84 2.18
CA ALA A 57 -8.95 -14.97 2.29
C ALA A 57 -10.42 -14.56 2.02
N THR A 58 -10.88 -13.45 2.64
CA THR A 58 -12.24 -12.90 2.41
C THR A 58 -12.42 -12.49 0.96
N ALA A 59 -11.42 -11.87 0.35
CA ALA A 59 -11.43 -11.47 -1.05
C ALA A 59 -11.26 -12.66 -2.02
N GLN A 60 -10.94 -13.85 -1.52
CA GLN A 60 -10.72 -15.07 -2.32
C GLN A 60 -9.63 -14.90 -3.40
N VAL A 61 -8.53 -14.25 -3.06
CA VAL A 61 -7.38 -14.08 -3.95
C VAL A 61 -6.20 -14.94 -3.52
N ASN A 62 -5.36 -15.34 -4.49
CA ASN A 62 -4.09 -15.97 -4.17
C ASN A 62 -3.22 -14.99 -3.39
N HIS A 63 -2.66 -15.44 -2.26
CA HIS A 63 -1.86 -14.59 -1.40
C HIS A 63 -0.48 -15.21 -1.16
N ARG A 64 0.55 -14.43 -1.43
CA ARG A 64 1.95 -14.79 -1.14
C ARG A 64 2.49 -13.89 -0.05
N ILE A 65 3.25 -14.49 0.89
CA ILE A 65 3.94 -13.75 1.94
C ILE A 65 5.43 -13.99 1.75
N ILE A 66 6.18 -12.91 1.60
CA ILE A 66 7.62 -12.95 1.37
C ILE A 66 8.32 -12.39 2.61
N GLY A 67 9.24 -13.17 3.17
CA GLY A 67 10.09 -12.74 4.28
C GLY A 67 11.34 -12.03 3.74
N ILE A 68 11.59 -10.82 4.24
CA ILE A 68 12.81 -10.04 4.03
C ILE A 68 13.16 -9.38 5.36
N ASP A 69 14.42 -9.03 5.58
CA ASP A 69 14.82 -8.41 6.83
C ASP A 69 15.37 -7.00 6.58
N LEU A 70 14.48 -6.01 6.58
CA LEU A 70 14.86 -4.61 6.48
C LEU A 70 15.24 -4.01 7.85
N ALA A 71 14.91 -4.67 8.95
CA ALA A 71 15.27 -4.19 10.28
C ALA A 71 16.78 -4.13 10.49
N GLN A 72 17.54 -5.02 9.85
CA GLN A 72 19.00 -5.00 9.86
C GLN A 72 19.60 -3.73 9.22
N LEU A 73 18.87 -3.02 8.37
CA LEU A 73 19.34 -1.80 7.72
C LEU A 73 19.16 -0.57 8.61
N GLY A 74 18.23 -0.62 9.57
CA GLY A 74 17.92 0.51 10.45
C GLY A 74 17.28 1.70 9.74
N GLY A 75 17.38 2.87 10.36
CA GLY A 75 17.05 4.17 9.74
C GLY A 75 15.56 4.54 9.71
N SER A 76 14.67 3.76 10.34
CA SER A 76 13.24 4.09 10.43
C SER A 76 12.63 3.72 11.77
N ALA A 77 11.77 4.59 12.28
CA ALA A 77 10.99 4.30 13.48
C ALA A 77 9.99 3.15 13.28
N LEU A 78 9.74 2.65 12.08
CA LEU A 78 8.88 1.50 11.83
C LEU A 78 9.63 0.15 11.89
N THR A 79 10.94 0.14 11.82
CA THR A 79 11.77 -1.08 11.85
C THR A 79 12.78 -1.09 12.99
N ASP A 80 13.15 0.07 13.54
CA ASP A 80 14.07 0.21 14.66
C ASP A 80 13.30 0.54 15.95
N VAL A 81 13.31 -0.38 16.91
CA VAL A 81 12.59 -0.24 18.19
C VAL A 81 13.21 0.83 19.11
N SER A 82 14.46 1.24 18.87
CA SER A 82 15.11 2.33 19.62
C SER A 82 14.58 3.72 19.24
N LEU A 83 13.97 3.85 18.06
CA LEU A 83 13.40 5.10 17.58
C LEU A 83 11.92 5.19 17.97
N VAL A 84 11.49 6.36 18.45
CA VAL A 84 10.09 6.57 18.83
C VAL A 84 9.27 6.97 17.60
N VAL A 85 8.13 6.29 17.39
CA VAL A 85 7.13 6.75 16.41
C VAL A 85 6.43 7.99 17.01
N PRO A 86 6.50 9.16 16.37
CA PRO A 86 5.92 10.38 16.92
C PRO A 86 4.39 10.33 16.97
N ASP A 87 3.82 11.16 17.85
CA ASP A 87 2.41 11.50 17.82
C ASP A 87 2.13 12.50 16.70
N ALA A 88 0.96 12.38 16.08
CA ALA A 88 0.51 13.33 15.05
C ALA A 88 0.39 14.72 15.63
N LYS A 89 0.92 15.71 14.93
CA LYS A 89 0.72 17.13 15.25
C LYS A 89 -0.31 17.68 14.29
N GLN A 90 -1.35 18.29 14.85
CA GLN A 90 -2.43 18.92 14.05
C GLN A 90 -1.91 19.98 13.07
N THR A 91 -0.81 20.65 13.43
CA THR A 91 -0.15 21.68 12.61
C THR A 91 0.53 21.12 11.37
N ASP A 92 0.92 19.85 11.37
CA ASP A 92 1.64 19.24 10.24
C ASP A 92 0.71 18.96 9.04
N PHE A 93 -0.61 19.01 9.26
CA PHE A 93 -1.65 18.75 8.25
C PHE A 93 -2.48 19.99 7.87
N SER A 94 -2.32 21.11 8.59
CA SER A 94 -3.13 22.33 8.38
C SER A 94 -2.48 23.36 7.47
N ASP A 95 -1.17 23.34 7.35
CA ASP A 95 -0.42 24.24 6.49
C ASP A 95 0.05 23.53 5.23
N ASN A 96 -0.34 24.06 4.05
CA ASN A 96 0.21 23.69 2.74
C ASN A 96 1.73 24.02 2.63
N GLN A 97 2.42 24.20 3.73
CA GLN A 97 3.87 24.25 3.75
C GLN A 97 4.37 22.82 3.63
N HIS A 98 4.77 22.46 2.42
CA HIS A 98 5.60 21.29 2.14
C HIS A 98 6.80 21.34 3.09
N ASN A 99 6.69 20.64 4.20
CA ASN A 99 7.84 20.37 5.03
C ASN A 99 8.69 19.37 4.22
N ASP A 100 9.76 19.86 3.59
CA ASP A 100 10.67 19.06 2.74
C ASP A 100 11.40 17.96 3.52
N SER A 101 11.10 17.79 4.81
CA SER A 101 11.72 16.78 5.64
C SER A 101 11.06 15.40 5.45
N ILE A 102 11.88 14.43 5.09
CA ILE A 102 11.46 13.02 5.03
C ILE A 102 11.13 12.56 6.46
N PRO A 103 9.91 12.03 6.71
CA PRO A 103 9.50 11.60 8.06
C PRO A 103 10.37 10.46 8.59
N ILE A 104 10.57 10.41 9.92
CA ILE A 104 11.31 9.33 10.59
C ILE A 104 10.66 7.95 10.41
N THR A 105 9.40 7.92 10.00
CA THR A 105 8.64 6.70 9.65
C THR A 105 8.92 6.18 8.22
N TYR A 106 9.66 6.93 7.43
CA TYR A 106 10.13 6.45 6.13
C TYR A 106 11.10 5.28 6.31
N VAL A 107 10.78 4.14 5.73
CA VAL A 107 11.70 2.99 5.66
C VAL A 107 12.50 3.12 4.37
N PRO A 108 13.84 3.27 4.44
CA PRO A 108 14.66 3.56 3.27
C PRO A 108 14.43 2.58 2.11
N ALA A 109 14.06 3.11 0.94
CA ALA A 109 13.83 2.37 -0.31
C ALA A 109 12.84 1.20 -0.21
N ARG A 110 11.94 1.19 0.78
CA ARG A 110 11.02 0.07 1.01
C ARG A 110 10.18 -0.25 -0.21
N ASN A 111 9.57 0.76 -0.84
CA ASN A 111 8.74 0.52 -2.02
C ASN A 111 9.56 0.04 -3.21
N THR A 112 10.83 0.46 -3.35
CA THR A 112 11.74 -0.06 -4.38
C THR A 112 11.99 -1.56 -4.20
N ILE A 113 12.26 -1.99 -2.98
CA ILE A 113 12.48 -3.40 -2.65
C ILE A 113 11.21 -4.21 -2.91
N PHE A 114 10.06 -3.74 -2.42
CA PHE A 114 8.78 -4.43 -2.60
C PHE A 114 8.36 -4.51 -4.07
N LEU A 115 8.53 -3.44 -4.83
CA LEU A 115 8.25 -3.44 -6.26
C LEU A 115 9.18 -4.38 -7.03
N SER A 116 10.46 -4.52 -6.61
CA SER A 116 11.39 -5.47 -7.24
C SER A 116 10.96 -6.92 -7.03
N TYR A 117 10.50 -7.28 -5.83
CA TYR A 117 9.91 -8.60 -5.58
C TYR A 117 8.59 -8.81 -6.31
N ALA A 118 7.73 -7.79 -6.35
CA ALA A 118 6.47 -7.84 -7.09
C ALA A 118 6.70 -7.97 -8.59
N LEU A 119 7.77 -7.36 -9.12
CA LEU A 119 8.19 -7.49 -10.52
C LEU A 119 8.56 -8.94 -10.87
N ALA A 120 9.38 -9.57 -10.04
CA ALA A 120 9.73 -10.97 -10.21
C ALA A 120 8.50 -11.88 -10.12
N LEU A 121 7.59 -11.60 -9.17
CA LEU A 121 6.33 -12.35 -9.04
C LEU A 121 5.42 -12.14 -10.25
N ALA A 122 5.32 -10.92 -10.77
CA ALA A 122 4.53 -10.60 -11.97
C ALA A 122 5.02 -11.39 -13.19
N GLU A 123 6.34 -11.51 -13.35
CA GLU A 123 6.92 -12.31 -14.43
C GLU A 123 6.58 -13.80 -14.29
N VAL A 124 6.68 -14.36 -13.09
CA VAL A 124 6.34 -15.77 -12.80
C VAL A 124 4.85 -16.06 -12.98
N THR A 125 3.97 -15.13 -12.61
CA THR A 125 2.51 -15.27 -12.73
C THR A 125 1.95 -14.78 -14.07
N GLN A 126 2.81 -14.36 -14.97
CA GLN A 126 2.43 -13.78 -16.26
C GLN A 126 1.45 -12.63 -16.09
N SER A 127 1.68 -11.80 -15.06
CA SER A 127 0.90 -10.60 -14.79
C SER A 127 1.49 -9.44 -15.58
N ASN A 128 0.63 -8.61 -16.14
CA ASN A 128 1.00 -7.42 -16.89
C ASN A 128 0.73 -6.13 -16.13
N ALA A 129 0.32 -6.24 -14.87
CA ALA A 129 0.20 -5.09 -13.97
C ALA A 129 0.70 -5.42 -12.56
N ILE A 130 1.29 -4.39 -11.92
CA ILE A 130 1.51 -4.34 -10.48
C ILE A 130 0.68 -3.18 -9.94
N VAL A 131 -0.10 -3.43 -8.89
CA VAL A 131 -0.95 -2.41 -8.25
C VAL A 131 -0.36 -2.07 -6.90
N ILE A 132 -0.14 -0.77 -6.66
CA ILE A 132 0.43 -0.26 -5.42
C ILE A 132 -0.38 0.93 -4.90
N GLY A 133 -0.62 0.97 -3.58
CA GLY A 133 -1.40 1.99 -2.89
C GLY A 133 -0.57 3.21 -2.48
N VAL A 134 0.23 3.76 -3.38
CA VAL A 134 0.91 5.04 -3.14
C VAL A 134 -0.07 6.19 -3.27
N ASN A 135 0.09 7.20 -2.42
CA ASN A 135 -0.71 8.41 -2.41
C ASN A 135 0.20 9.64 -2.32
N ALA A 136 0.01 10.61 -3.19
CA ALA A 136 0.80 11.84 -3.22
C ALA A 136 0.10 13.03 -2.55
N VAL A 137 -1.20 12.90 -2.24
CA VAL A 137 -2.00 14.00 -1.68
C VAL A 137 -1.82 14.08 -0.16
N ASP A 138 -1.98 12.93 0.52
CA ASP A 138 -1.95 12.88 1.99
C ASP A 138 -0.52 12.74 2.54
N TYR A 139 0.41 12.21 1.74
CA TYR A 139 1.76 11.87 2.20
C TYR A 139 2.82 12.12 1.13
N SER A 140 3.07 13.38 0.82
CA SER A 140 4.10 13.81 -0.15
C SER A 140 5.55 13.58 0.32
N GLY A 141 5.74 13.21 1.62
CA GLY A 141 7.06 13.11 2.25
C GLY A 141 7.88 11.85 1.89
N TYR A 142 7.27 10.83 1.29
CA TYR A 142 8.02 9.61 0.93
C TYR A 142 8.53 9.67 -0.51
N PRO A 143 9.85 9.70 -0.74
CA PRO A 143 10.43 9.81 -2.09
C PRO A 143 9.97 8.71 -3.04
N ASP A 144 9.77 7.50 -2.51
CA ASP A 144 9.37 6.30 -3.24
C ASP A 144 7.84 6.13 -3.41
N CYS A 145 7.09 7.21 -3.18
CA CYS A 145 5.66 7.31 -3.49
C CYS A 145 5.35 8.34 -4.60
N ARG A 146 6.36 9.06 -5.09
CA ARG A 146 6.19 10.15 -6.06
C ARG A 146 5.90 9.61 -7.46
N PRO A 147 5.08 10.32 -8.27
CA PRO A 147 4.74 9.91 -9.63
C PRO A 147 5.98 9.67 -10.53
N GLU A 148 7.00 10.54 -10.41
CA GLU A 148 8.24 10.44 -11.18
C GLU A 148 9.01 9.17 -10.86
N TYR A 149 9.03 8.78 -9.57
CA TYR A 149 9.65 7.53 -9.14
C TYR A 149 8.93 6.32 -9.74
N ILE A 150 7.59 6.29 -9.67
CA ILE A 150 6.78 5.20 -10.23
C ILE A 150 7.01 5.06 -11.74
N ALA A 151 7.00 6.18 -12.47
CA ALA A 151 7.25 6.18 -13.91
C ALA A 151 8.67 5.69 -14.25
N ALA A 152 9.67 6.08 -13.47
CA ALA A 152 11.05 5.62 -13.65
C ALA A 152 11.19 4.12 -13.36
N PHE A 153 10.52 3.62 -12.31
CA PHE A 153 10.52 2.19 -11.98
C PHE A 153 9.84 1.36 -13.07
N GLU A 154 8.68 1.79 -13.58
CA GLU A 154 7.99 1.12 -14.68
C GLU A 154 8.86 1.02 -15.93
N LYS A 155 9.55 2.11 -16.28
CA LYS A 155 10.50 2.12 -17.40
C LYS A 155 11.63 1.12 -17.18
N MET A 156 12.24 1.13 -16.00
CA MET A 156 13.31 0.18 -15.62
C MET A 156 12.80 -1.26 -15.67
N ALA A 157 11.62 -1.55 -15.13
CA ALA A 157 11.01 -2.88 -15.11
C ALA A 157 10.85 -3.46 -16.52
N ASN A 158 10.40 -2.66 -17.47
CA ASN A 158 10.22 -3.07 -18.86
C ASN A 158 11.55 -3.25 -19.63
N LEU A 159 12.64 -2.67 -19.17
CA LEU A 159 13.98 -2.91 -19.71
C LEU A 159 14.65 -4.14 -19.08
N ALA A 160 14.31 -4.47 -17.84
CA ALA A 160 15.02 -5.46 -17.02
C ALA A 160 14.40 -6.85 -17.02
N THR A 161 13.21 -7.03 -17.61
CA THR A 161 12.48 -8.30 -17.59
C THR A 161 12.42 -8.96 -18.95
N LYS A 162 12.34 -10.29 -18.96
CA LYS A 162 12.10 -11.06 -20.19
C LYS A 162 10.81 -10.64 -20.88
N ALA A 163 9.75 -10.46 -20.09
CA ALA A 163 8.45 -10.02 -20.63
C ALA A 163 8.56 -8.68 -21.35
N GLY A 164 9.20 -7.68 -20.74
CA GLY A 164 9.41 -6.36 -21.33
C GLY A 164 10.23 -6.41 -22.62
N VAL A 165 11.35 -7.18 -22.64
CA VAL A 165 12.20 -7.36 -23.84
C VAL A 165 11.44 -8.05 -24.97
N MET A 166 10.47 -8.93 -24.67
CA MET A 166 9.62 -9.61 -25.64
C MET A 166 8.41 -8.75 -26.08
N GLY A 167 8.29 -7.51 -25.63
CA GLY A 167 7.19 -6.61 -25.99
C GLY A 167 5.92 -6.77 -25.14
N ASN A 168 5.95 -7.61 -24.11
CA ASN A 168 4.88 -7.76 -23.13
C ASN A 168 5.10 -6.78 -21.98
N HIS A 169 4.69 -5.52 -22.19
CA HIS A 169 4.95 -4.46 -21.21
C HIS A 169 4.12 -4.63 -19.94
N LEU A 170 4.80 -4.45 -18.80
CA LEU A 170 4.20 -4.37 -17.48
C LEU A 170 3.84 -2.92 -17.18
N HIS A 171 2.68 -2.71 -16.56
CA HIS A 171 2.22 -1.41 -16.07
C HIS A 171 2.17 -1.37 -14.55
N ILE A 172 2.57 -0.24 -13.94
CA ILE A 172 2.41 -0.01 -12.50
C ILE A 172 1.18 0.87 -12.28
N ALA A 173 0.10 0.25 -11.83
CA ALA A 173 -1.15 0.94 -11.54
C ALA A 173 -1.13 1.55 -10.14
N THR A 174 -1.43 2.85 -10.08
CA THR A 174 -1.50 3.64 -8.85
C THR A 174 -2.88 4.30 -8.70
N PRO A 175 -3.95 3.53 -8.47
CA PRO A 175 -5.31 4.04 -8.54
C PRO A 175 -5.65 5.11 -7.50
N LEU A 176 -4.82 5.24 -6.46
CA LEU A 176 -5.06 6.15 -5.34
C LEU A 176 -4.17 7.40 -5.39
N LEU A 177 -3.28 7.53 -6.38
CA LEU A 177 -2.18 8.49 -6.40
C LEU A 177 -2.63 9.95 -6.19
N HIS A 178 -3.78 10.31 -6.74
CA HIS A 178 -4.31 11.68 -6.73
C HIS A 178 -5.60 11.83 -5.90
N LEU A 179 -5.96 10.82 -5.11
CA LEU A 179 -7.17 10.83 -4.29
C LEU A 179 -6.85 11.29 -2.86
N SER A 180 -7.71 12.11 -2.29
CA SER A 180 -7.73 12.38 -0.84
C SER A 180 -8.12 11.12 -0.06
N LYS A 181 -7.81 11.09 1.25
CA LYS A 181 -8.19 9.95 2.09
C LYS A 181 -9.69 9.69 2.09
N ALA A 182 -10.51 10.73 2.06
CA ALA A 182 -11.96 10.62 1.96
C ALA A 182 -12.41 9.97 0.64
N GLU A 183 -11.80 10.37 -0.48
CA GLU A 183 -12.10 9.77 -1.78
C GLU A 183 -11.67 8.31 -1.85
N ILE A 184 -10.52 7.95 -1.28
CA ILE A 184 -10.06 6.55 -1.16
C ILE A 184 -11.06 5.71 -0.39
N ILE A 185 -11.57 6.22 0.75
CA ILE A 185 -12.55 5.53 1.57
C ILE A 185 -13.88 5.36 0.80
N LYS A 186 -14.38 6.40 0.15
CA LYS A 186 -15.59 6.34 -0.68
C LYS A 186 -15.45 5.31 -1.81
N LEU A 187 -14.30 5.34 -2.50
CA LEU A 187 -13.98 4.35 -3.54
C LEU A 187 -14.02 2.93 -2.97
N GLY A 188 -13.33 2.68 -1.85
CA GLY A 188 -13.28 1.35 -1.24
C GLY A 188 -14.66 0.84 -0.81
N VAL A 189 -15.49 1.70 -0.18
CA VAL A 189 -16.87 1.35 0.18
C VAL A 189 -17.69 0.98 -1.07
N SER A 190 -17.55 1.76 -2.15
CA SER A 190 -18.25 1.47 -3.42
C SER A 190 -17.83 0.13 -4.04
N LEU A 191 -16.61 -0.32 -3.76
CA LEU A 191 -16.06 -1.61 -4.20
C LEU A 191 -16.32 -2.77 -3.22
N GLY A 192 -17.00 -2.50 -2.10
CA GLY A 192 -17.33 -3.50 -1.09
C GLY A 192 -16.19 -3.80 -0.09
N VAL A 193 -15.27 -2.88 0.11
CA VAL A 193 -14.22 -3.01 1.16
C VAL A 193 -14.84 -2.94 2.54
N ASP A 194 -14.60 -3.94 3.37
CA ASP A 194 -14.83 -3.88 4.81
C ASP A 194 -13.59 -3.33 5.52
N TYR A 195 -13.62 -2.04 5.81
CA TYR A 195 -12.52 -1.37 6.49
C TYR A 195 -12.33 -1.80 7.96
N ALA A 196 -13.31 -2.48 8.57
CA ALA A 196 -13.16 -3.05 9.90
C ALA A 196 -12.09 -4.17 9.96
N LEU A 197 -11.74 -4.76 8.82
CA LEU A 197 -10.68 -5.76 8.72
C LEU A 197 -9.28 -5.15 8.58
N THR A 198 -9.16 -3.85 8.34
CA THR A 198 -7.89 -3.18 8.01
C THR A 198 -7.19 -2.65 9.25
N VAL A 199 -5.86 -2.75 9.28
CA VAL A 199 -5.01 -2.17 10.32
C VAL A 199 -4.03 -1.20 9.68
N SER A 200 -4.09 0.08 10.07
CA SER A 200 -3.21 1.13 9.52
C SER A 200 -2.29 1.75 10.58
N CYS A 201 -2.52 1.48 11.86
CA CYS A 201 -1.80 2.10 12.97
C CYS A 201 -0.33 1.67 13.02
N TYR A 202 0.59 2.63 13.12
CA TYR A 202 2.03 2.36 13.28
C TYR A 202 2.42 1.76 14.63
N ARG A 203 1.53 1.85 15.62
CA ARG A 203 1.69 1.35 17.00
C ARG A 203 0.53 0.46 17.42
N ALA A 204 -0.03 -0.31 16.48
CA ALA A 204 -1.11 -1.25 16.80
C ALA A 204 -0.63 -2.30 17.83
N ASP A 205 -1.53 -2.72 18.70
CA ASP A 205 -1.24 -3.81 19.62
C ASP A 205 -1.29 -5.19 18.92
N SER A 206 -1.09 -6.25 19.68
CA SER A 206 -1.11 -7.63 19.16
C SER A 206 -2.46 -8.05 18.58
N GLU A 207 -3.53 -7.39 18.97
CA GLU A 207 -4.90 -7.64 18.50
C GLU A 207 -5.28 -6.73 17.31
N GLY A 208 -4.39 -5.79 16.93
CA GLY A 208 -4.62 -4.86 15.84
C GLY A 208 -5.37 -3.58 16.25
N ARG A 209 -5.57 -3.35 17.58
CA ARG A 209 -6.20 -2.12 18.06
C ARG A 209 -5.26 -0.94 17.86
N ALA A 210 -5.81 0.16 17.36
CA ALA A 210 -5.05 1.34 17.05
C ALA A 210 -4.69 2.17 18.30
N CYS A 211 -3.55 2.89 18.25
CA CYS A 211 -3.16 3.80 19.34
C CYS A 211 -4.00 5.08 19.38
N GLY A 212 -4.63 5.46 18.28
CA GLY A 212 -5.51 6.63 18.17
C GLY A 212 -4.80 7.97 17.91
N HIS A 213 -3.45 8.04 17.99
CA HIS A 213 -2.72 9.32 18.02
C HIS A 213 -1.46 9.37 17.13
N CYS A 214 -1.09 8.33 16.37
CA CYS A 214 -0.04 8.45 15.36
C CYS A 214 -0.60 9.06 14.06
N ASP A 215 0.28 9.50 13.15
CA ASP A 215 -0.11 10.12 11.87
C ASP A 215 -1.11 9.27 11.08
N SER A 216 -0.87 7.95 11.01
CA SER A 216 -1.79 7.05 10.29
C SER A 216 -3.18 6.98 10.93
N CYS A 217 -3.28 7.00 12.27
CA CYS A 217 -4.57 7.06 12.97
C CYS A 217 -5.28 8.38 12.71
N PHE A 218 -4.55 9.50 12.77
CA PHE A 218 -5.09 10.82 12.50
C PHE A 218 -5.64 10.92 11.07
N LEU A 219 -4.84 10.56 10.07
CA LEU A 219 -5.25 10.59 8.66
C LEU A 219 -6.46 9.69 8.40
N ARG A 220 -6.48 8.49 9.00
CA ARG A 220 -7.61 7.58 8.92
C ARG A 220 -8.88 8.21 9.48
N GLN A 221 -8.81 8.76 10.70
CA GLN A 221 -9.94 9.39 11.37
C GLN A 221 -10.50 10.58 10.56
N GLN A 222 -9.61 11.48 10.10
CA GLN A 222 -10.00 12.61 9.26
C GLN A 222 -10.63 12.16 7.93
N GLY A 223 -10.07 11.12 7.30
CA GLY A 223 -10.60 10.58 6.06
C GLY A 223 -12.02 10.05 6.20
N PHE A 224 -12.31 9.28 7.27
CA PHE A 224 -13.67 8.79 7.53
C PHE A 224 -14.65 9.91 7.85
N LEU A 225 -14.22 10.89 8.67
CA LEU A 225 -15.04 12.07 8.99
C LEU A 225 -15.41 12.86 7.71
N GLN A 226 -14.43 13.14 6.86
CA GLN A 226 -14.64 13.87 5.60
C GLN A 226 -15.41 13.05 4.56
N ALA A 227 -15.32 11.73 4.63
CA ALA A 227 -16.11 10.83 3.78
C ALA A 227 -17.57 10.74 4.23
N GLU A 228 -17.92 11.21 5.43
CA GLU A 228 -19.23 11.05 6.07
C GLU A 228 -19.60 9.57 6.24
N ILE A 229 -18.63 8.73 6.57
CA ILE A 229 -18.76 7.29 6.79
C ILE A 229 -18.34 6.98 8.21
N ASP A 230 -19.13 6.19 8.92
CA ASP A 230 -18.83 5.82 10.30
C ASP A 230 -17.54 5.02 10.40
N LEU A 231 -16.64 5.47 11.27
CA LEU A 231 -15.40 4.77 11.57
C LEU A 231 -15.69 3.61 12.52
N SER A 232 -15.26 2.41 12.14
CA SER A 232 -15.32 1.26 13.04
C SER A 232 -14.45 1.53 14.29
N LEU A 233 -15.06 1.46 15.47
CA LEU A 233 -14.40 1.70 16.77
C LEU A 233 -13.34 0.65 17.14
N ILE A 234 -13.28 -0.47 16.42
CA ILE A 234 -12.31 -1.55 16.69
C ILE A 234 -10.90 -1.18 16.25
N HIS A 235 -10.77 -0.17 15.37
CA HIS A 235 -9.52 0.18 14.70
C HIS A 235 -9.17 1.67 14.77
N ILE A 236 -9.64 2.35 15.83
CA ILE A 236 -9.17 3.68 16.22
C ILE A 236 -8.10 3.52 17.27
#